data_1e4300fbce5c165f38743988732cc905
#
_entry.id   1e4300fbce5c165f38743988732cc905
#
_cell.length_a   1.000
_cell.length_b   1.000
_cell.length_c   1.000
_cell.angle_alpha   90.00
_cell.angle_beta   90.00
_cell.angle_gamma   90.00
#
_symmetry.space_group_name_H-M   'P 1'
#
loop_
_entity.id
_entity.type
_entity.pdbx_description
1 polymer ?
#
loop_
_entity_poly.entity_id
_entity_poly.type
_entity_poly.pdbx_seq_one_letter_code
_entity_poly.pdbx_strand_id
1 'polypeptide(L)'
;MNYGHFDEQNKEYVITRPDTPSAWANYLGSPEYGAIISNNAGGYSFEKSGANGRIIRYRFNGVANDQPGRYIYIKDNESGEYWSGSWSPVCKPLEEYKSECRHGTAYTIISSEYKKIKSEVSYYVPQGQTYEVWAAKITNTDS
;
A
#
# COMPACT_ATOMS: atom_id res chain seq x y z
N MET A 1 -0.36 8.37 -21.21
CA MET A 1 -0.83 7.20 -20.43
C MET A 1 -1.46 7.75 -19.17
N ASN A 2 -2.69 7.38 -18.84
CA ASN A 2 -3.36 7.88 -17.63
C ASN A 2 -3.18 6.84 -16.51
N TYR A 3 -2.63 7.24 -15.37
CA TYR A 3 -2.38 6.37 -14.22
C TYR A 3 -3.45 6.50 -13.15
N GLY A 4 -4.30 7.52 -13.19
CA GLY A 4 -5.33 7.74 -12.19
C GLY A 4 -6.19 8.97 -12.46
N HIS A 5 -7.16 9.20 -11.57
CA HIS A 5 -8.12 10.30 -11.65
C HIS A 5 -8.62 10.68 -10.25
N PHE A 6 -9.21 11.86 -10.13
CA PHE A 6 -9.92 12.25 -8.92
C PHE A 6 -11.33 11.66 -8.88
N ASP A 7 -11.68 11.05 -7.75
CA ASP A 7 -13.05 10.69 -7.38
C ASP A 7 -13.59 11.78 -6.47
N GLU A 8 -14.32 12.73 -7.06
CA GLU A 8 -14.84 13.90 -6.32
C GLU A 8 -15.91 13.51 -5.30
N GLN A 9 -16.63 12.43 -5.54
CA GLN A 9 -17.68 11.97 -4.65
C GLN A 9 -17.10 11.43 -3.33
N ASN A 10 -16.07 10.64 -3.41
CA ASN A 10 -15.40 10.02 -2.26
C ASN A 10 -14.25 10.87 -1.72
N LYS A 11 -13.88 11.95 -2.41
CA LYS A 11 -12.71 12.79 -2.08
C LYS A 11 -11.40 11.99 -2.08
N GLU A 12 -11.22 11.15 -3.08
CA GLU A 12 -10.08 10.27 -3.26
C GLU A 12 -9.33 10.58 -4.56
N TYR A 13 -8.05 10.27 -4.58
CA TYR A 13 -7.30 10.10 -5.81
C TYR A 13 -7.15 8.61 -6.10
N VAL A 14 -7.72 8.16 -7.19
CA VAL A 14 -7.72 6.75 -7.61
C VAL A 14 -6.58 6.51 -8.58
N ILE A 15 -5.70 5.57 -8.24
CA ILE A 15 -4.57 5.13 -9.06
C ILE A 15 -4.90 3.74 -9.60
N THR A 16 -5.02 3.62 -10.90
CA THR A 16 -5.53 2.42 -11.58
C THR A 16 -4.43 1.46 -12.04
N ARG A 17 -3.16 1.83 -11.83
CA ARG A 17 -1.99 1.04 -12.20
C ARG A 17 -0.90 1.16 -11.15
N PRO A 18 -0.25 0.06 -10.73
CA PRO A 18 0.78 0.12 -9.71
C PRO A 18 2.15 0.61 -10.22
N ASP A 19 2.39 0.52 -11.54
CA ASP A 19 3.65 0.87 -12.21
C ASP A 19 3.76 2.37 -12.55
N THR A 20 3.40 3.22 -11.61
CA THR A 20 3.55 4.67 -11.73
C THR A 20 5.02 5.06 -11.92
N PRO A 21 5.33 6.15 -12.67
CA PRO A 21 6.73 6.54 -12.96
C PRO A 21 7.54 6.89 -11.71
N SER A 22 6.87 7.21 -10.63
CA SER A 22 7.44 7.43 -9.29
C SER A 22 6.42 6.98 -8.25
N ALA A 23 6.83 6.86 -7.00
CA ALA A 23 5.91 6.59 -5.91
C ALA A 23 4.92 7.75 -5.73
N TRP A 24 3.64 7.48 -5.93
CA TRP A 24 2.57 8.43 -5.65
C TRP A 24 2.10 8.19 -4.22
N ALA A 25 2.31 9.17 -3.35
CA ALA A 25 2.23 8.99 -1.93
C ALA A 25 1.12 9.81 -1.27
N ASN A 26 0.58 9.24 -0.19
CA ASN A 26 -0.35 9.87 0.71
C ASN A 26 0.28 10.04 2.10
N TYR A 27 -0.23 11.00 2.85
CA TYR A 27 0.13 11.24 4.24
C TYR A 27 -0.94 10.67 5.16
N LEU A 28 -0.48 9.86 6.12
CA LEU A 28 -1.32 9.35 7.20
C LEU A 28 -0.77 9.90 8.51
N GLY A 29 -1.62 10.18 9.46
CA GLY A 29 -1.08 10.54 10.75
C GLY A 29 -1.98 11.39 11.62
N SER A 30 -1.42 11.67 12.78
CA SER A 30 -1.89 12.57 13.82
C SER A 30 -0.75 13.51 14.20
N PRO A 31 -0.94 14.50 15.11
CA PRO A 31 0.14 15.33 15.59
C PRO A 31 1.34 14.56 16.19
N GLU A 32 1.06 13.37 16.74
CA GLU A 32 2.08 12.56 17.44
C GLU A 32 2.65 11.41 16.58
N TYR A 33 1.99 11.09 15.46
CA TYR A 33 2.38 9.98 14.59
C TYR A 33 2.32 10.41 13.12
N GLY A 34 3.43 10.35 12.42
CA GLY A 34 3.53 10.65 11.00
C GLY A 34 3.80 9.40 10.17
N ALA A 35 3.10 9.29 9.04
CA ALA A 35 3.35 8.21 8.08
C ALA A 35 3.19 8.71 6.64
N ILE A 36 4.00 8.15 5.76
CA ILE A 36 3.89 8.29 4.30
C ILE A 36 3.70 6.89 3.74
N ILE A 37 2.72 6.75 2.86
CA ILE A 37 2.42 5.51 2.15
C ILE A 37 2.32 5.75 0.66
N SER A 38 3.00 4.96 -0.15
CA SER A 38 2.89 5.01 -1.61
C SER A 38 1.74 4.14 -2.12
N ASN A 39 1.41 4.30 -3.40
CA ASN A 39 0.43 3.47 -4.11
C ASN A 39 0.76 1.97 -4.13
N ASN A 40 1.98 1.58 -3.75
CA ASN A 40 2.43 0.20 -3.62
C ASN A 40 2.77 -0.18 -2.17
N ALA A 41 2.17 0.50 -1.18
CA ALA A 41 2.39 0.30 0.25
C ALA A 41 3.82 0.57 0.76
N GLY A 42 4.70 1.11 -0.08
CA GLY A 42 6.01 1.60 0.35
C GLY A 42 5.88 2.84 1.25
N GLY A 43 6.97 3.23 1.88
CA GLY A 43 7.02 4.44 2.68
C GLY A 43 7.61 4.22 4.06
N TYR A 44 7.35 5.17 4.97
CA TYR A 44 7.88 5.11 6.32
C TYR A 44 6.89 5.68 7.34
N SER A 45 7.14 5.41 8.62
CA SER A 45 6.37 5.99 9.71
C SER A 45 7.26 6.27 10.93
N PHE A 46 6.79 7.19 11.76
CA PHE A 46 7.52 7.62 12.94
C PHE A 46 6.58 8.17 14.03
N GLU A 47 7.00 8.04 15.27
CA GLU A 47 6.39 8.73 16.41
C GLU A 47 7.20 10.02 16.69
N LYS A 48 6.52 11.15 16.82
CA LYS A 48 7.04 12.49 17.13
C LYS A 48 8.10 13.02 16.16
N SER A 49 9.12 12.24 15.85
CA SER A 49 10.26 12.69 15.03
C SER A 49 10.70 11.65 14.03
N GLY A 50 10.72 11.99 12.75
CA GLY A 50 11.25 11.15 11.68
C GLY A 50 12.75 10.85 11.80
N ALA A 51 13.49 11.62 12.61
CA ALA A 51 14.91 11.36 12.88
C ALA A 51 15.11 10.32 13.99
N ASN A 52 14.35 10.40 15.08
CA ASN A 52 14.60 9.65 16.31
C ASN A 52 13.52 8.62 16.64
N GLY A 53 12.30 8.79 16.13
CA GLY A 53 11.14 7.94 16.44
C GLY A 53 10.71 7.02 15.31
N ARG A 54 11.62 6.56 14.45
CA ARG A 54 11.28 5.74 13.28
C ARG A 54 10.71 4.38 13.67
N ILE A 55 9.58 4.04 13.08
CA ILE A 55 8.91 2.74 13.21
C ILE A 55 9.12 1.95 11.92
N ILE A 56 8.66 2.46 10.77
CA ILE A 56 9.02 1.93 9.47
C ILE A 56 10.15 2.79 8.91
N ARG A 57 11.25 2.13 8.56
CA ARG A 57 12.50 2.79 8.19
C ARG A 57 12.40 3.41 6.79
N TYR A 58 12.85 4.63 6.62
CA TYR A 58 13.08 5.25 5.32
C TYR A 58 14.51 5.01 4.85
N ARG A 59 14.68 4.61 3.58
CA ARG A 59 15.97 4.55 2.91
C ARG A 59 15.95 5.43 1.67
N PHE A 60 16.73 6.48 1.69
CA PHE A 60 16.79 7.47 0.61
C PHE A 60 17.39 6.90 -0.69
N ASN A 61 18.40 6.05 -0.58
CA ASN A 61 19.10 5.43 -1.70
C ASN A 61 18.94 3.90 -1.68
N GLY A 62 17.74 3.43 -1.34
CA GLY A 62 17.44 2.00 -1.37
C GLY A 62 17.57 1.43 -2.77
N VAL A 63 18.28 0.31 -2.91
CA VAL A 63 18.21 -0.51 -4.13
C VAL A 63 16.74 -0.91 -4.31
N ALA A 64 16.27 -1.05 -5.54
CA ALA A 64 14.86 -1.33 -5.85
C ALA A 64 14.25 -2.51 -5.06
N ASN A 65 15.06 -3.42 -4.58
CA ASN A 65 14.65 -4.63 -3.86
C ASN A 65 14.63 -4.49 -2.32
N ASP A 66 15.03 -3.35 -1.76
CA ASP A 66 15.07 -3.11 -0.30
C ASP A 66 14.28 -1.84 0.03
N GLN A 67 13.04 -1.77 -0.42
CA GLN A 67 12.13 -0.69 -0.08
C GLN A 67 11.39 -1.02 1.21
N PRO A 68 11.49 -0.20 2.25
CA PRO A 68 10.64 -0.35 3.42
C PRO A 68 9.19 -0.08 3.08
N GLY A 69 8.29 -0.81 3.70
CA GLY A 69 6.86 -0.68 3.41
C GLY A 69 5.99 -1.57 4.28
N ARG A 70 4.71 -1.57 3.95
CA ARG A 70 3.63 -2.28 4.66
C ARG A 70 3.15 -3.47 3.83
N TYR A 71 4.04 -4.43 3.62
CA TYR A 71 3.81 -5.51 2.68
C TYR A 71 3.11 -6.70 3.31
N ILE A 72 2.01 -7.12 2.70
CA ILE A 72 1.31 -8.35 3.01
C ILE A 72 1.57 -9.34 1.87
N TYR A 73 2.16 -10.48 2.20
CA TYR A 73 2.44 -11.54 1.24
C TYR A 73 1.35 -12.61 1.32
N ILE A 74 0.90 -13.03 0.15
CA ILE A 74 -0.07 -14.13 -0.01
C ILE A 74 0.68 -15.26 -0.70
N LYS A 75 0.54 -16.48 -0.18
CA LYS A 75 1.18 -17.67 -0.75
C LYS A 75 0.13 -18.73 -1.02
N ASP A 76 0.17 -19.29 -2.22
CA ASP A 76 -0.52 -20.52 -2.55
C ASP A 76 0.33 -21.70 -2.06
N ASN A 77 -0.22 -22.50 -1.14
CA ASN A 77 0.51 -23.62 -0.55
C ASN A 77 0.60 -24.84 -1.47
N GLU A 78 -0.27 -24.95 -2.47
CA GLU A 78 -0.24 -26.07 -3.43
C GLU A 78 0.83 -25.87 -4.48
N SER A 79 0.86 -24.69 -5.12
CA SER A 79 1.86 -24.35 -6.13
C SER A 79 3.18 -23.83 -5.56
N GLY A 80 3.16 -23.35 -4.32
CA GLY A 80 4.29 -22.67 -3.68
C GLY A 80 4.47 -21.23 -4.16
N GLU A 81 3.64 -20.75 -5.07
CA GLU A 81 3.72 -19.39 -5.61
C GLU A 81 3.30 -18.35 -4.58
N TYR A 82 3.94 -17.18 -4.63
CA TYR A 82 3.60 -16.08 -3.74
C TYR A 82 3.58 -14.74 -4.47
N TRP A 83 2.86 -13.78 -3.90
CA TRP A 83 2.76 -12.40 -4.39
C TRP A 83 2.51 -11.43 -3.24
N SER A 84 2.61 -10.14 -3.52
CA SER A 84 2.24 -9.09 -2.57
C SER A 84 0.86 -8.54 -2.88
N GLY A 85 0.06 -8.26 -1.85
CA GLY A 85 -1.25 -7.62 -1.97
C GLY A 85 -1.21 -6.19 -2.50
N SER A 86 -0.03 -5.58 -2.56
CA SER A 86 0.22 -4.23 -3.05
C SER A 86 1.09 -4.18 -4.32
N TRP A 87 1.17 -5.26 -5.09
CA TRP A 87 2.03 -5.48 -6.24
C TRP A 87 3.51 -5.55 -5.88
N SER A 88 4.12 -4.43 -5.45
CA SER A 88 5.48 -4.43 -4.89
C SER A 88 5.52 -5.15 -3.52
N PRO A 89 6.67 -5.80 -3.18
CA PRO A 89 7.92 -5.87 -3.92
C PRO A 89 8.03 -7.07 -4.86
N VAL A 90 7.04 -7.95 -4.94
CA VAL A 90 7.11 -9.16 -5.78
C VAL A 90 6.94 -8.84 -7.27
N CYS A 91 6.10 -7.85 -7.60
CA CYS A 91 5.91 -7.32 -8.96
C CYS A 91 5.51 -8.38 -9.98
N LYS A 92 4.38 -9.06 -9.76
CA LYS A 92 3.82 -10.00 -10.74
C LYS A 92 3.50 -9.28 -12.08
N PRO A 93 3.51 -9.99 -13.21
CA PRO A 93 3.17 -9.42 -14.52
C PRO A 93 1.81 -8.73 -14.49
N LEU A 94 1.72 -7.51 -15.03
CA LEU A 94 0.52 -6.67 -14.99
C LEU A 94 -0.62 -7.21 -15.85
N GLU A 95 -0.33 -8.11 -16.77
CA GLU A 95 -1.32 -8.82 -17.58
C GLU A 95 -2.19 -9.76 -16.74
N GLU A 96 -1.63 -10.24 -15.62
CA GLU A 96 -2.28 -11.18 -14.72
C GLU A 96 -2.67 -10.55 -13.37
N TYR A 97 -2.06 -9.42 -13.02
CA TYR A 97 -2.22 -8.75 -11.72
C TYR A 97 -2.99 -7.44 -11.87
N LYS A 98 -4.19 -7.38 -11.28
CA LYS A 98 -4.96 -6.14 -11.21
C LYS A 98 -4.68 -5.42 -9.89
N SER A 99 -4.56 -4.11 -9.94
CA SER A 99 -4.36 -3.29 -8.76
C SER A 99 -5.04 -1.94 -8.90
N GLU A 100 -5.61 -1.47 -7.81
CA GLU A 100 -6.13 -0.13 -7.64
C GLU A 100 -5.70 0.39 -6.28
N CYS A 101 -5.25 1.65 -6.25
CA CYS A 101 -4.97 2.34 -5.00
C CYS A 101 -5.84 3.58 -4.89
N ARG A 102 -6.46 3.79 -3.74
CA ARG A 102 -7.27 4.95 -3.40
C ARG A 102 -6.61 5.71 -2.26
N HIS A 103 -6.15 6.92 -2.55
CA HIS A 103 -5.64 7.84 -1.56
C HIS A 103 -6.75 8.80 -1.14
N GLY A 104 -7.27 8.59 0.05
CA GLY A 104 -8.25 9.46 0.68
C GLY A 104 -7.63 10.37 1.73
N THR A 105 -8.46 11.19 2.37
CA THR A 105 -8.04 12.04 3.49
C THR A 105 -7.80 11.17 4.72
N ALA A 106 -6.52 11.03 5.11
CA ALA A 106 -6.07 10.25 6.27
C ALA A 106 -6.22 8.71 6.16
N TYR A 107 -6.43 8.17 4.97
CA TYR A 107 -6.39 6.73 4.72
C TYR A 107 -5.90 6.42 3.30
N THR A 108 -5.47 5.20 3.11
CA THR A 108 -5.16 4.63 1.79
C THR A 108 -5.74 3.22 1.72
N ILE A 109 -6.40 2.90 0.61
CA ILE A 109 -6.90 1.55 0.34
C ILE A 109 -6.16 1.03 -0.89
N ILE A 110 -5.58 -0.16 -0.78
CA ILE A 110 -4.96 -0.87 -1.90
C ILE A 110 -5.72 -2.16 -2.11
N SER A 111 -6.31 -2.29 -3.30
CA SER A 111 -7.04 -3.48 -3.74
C SER A 111 -6.28 -4.16 -4.85
N SER A 112 -6.23 -5.48 -4.82
CA SER A 112 -5.62 -6.27 -5.89
C SER A 112 -6.35 -7.57 -6.15
N GLU A 113 -6.13 -8.12 -7.35
CA GLU A 113 -6.61 -9.44 -7.74
C GLU A 113 -5.51 -10.19 -8.51
N TYR A 114 -5.17 -11.38 -8.03
CA TYR A 114 -4.26 -12.31 -8.69
C TYR A 114 -4.72 -13.74 -8.44
N LYS A 115 -4.78 -14.58 -9.48
CA LYS A 115 -5.21 -16.00 -9.39
C LYS A 115 -6.52 -16.20 -8.61
N LYS A 116 -7.55 -15.38 -8.88
CA LYS A 116 -8.85 -15.42 -8.21
C LYS A 116 -8.81 -15.13 -6.69
N ILE A 117 -7.70 -14.69 -6.18
CA ILE A 117 -7.59 -14.15 -4.82
C ILE A 117 -7.64 -12.63 -4.90
N LYS A 118 -8.64 -12.06 -4.23
CA LYS A 118 -8.74 -10.62 -4.02
C LYS A 118 -8.17 -10.26 -2.66
N SER A 119 -7.37 -9.21 -2.62
CA SER A 119 -6.95 -8.57 -1.38
C SER A 119 -7.37 -7.11 -1.39
N GLU A 120 -7.84 -6.63 -0.26
CA GLU A 120 -8.11 -5.24 0.00
C GLU A 120 -7.52 -4.88 1.35
N VAL A 121 -6.64 -3.91 1.38
CA VAL A 121 -5.97 -3.49 2.61
C VAL A 121 -6.20 -2.00 2.81
N SER A 122 -6.80 -1.65 3.94
CA SER A 122 -6.97 -0.27 4.37
C SER A 122 -5.89 0.09 5.37
N TYR A 123 -5.19 1.20 5.10
CA TYR A 123 -4.11 1.74 5.94
C TYR A 123 -4.55 3.08 6.50
N TYR A 124 -4.49 3.25 7.81
CA TYR A 124 -4.83 4.50 8.49
C TYR A 124 -4.20 4.60 9.88
N VAL A 125 -4.12 5.83 10.36
CA VAL A 125 -3.74 6.14 11.74
C VAL A 125 -5.00 6.62 12.46
N PRO A 126 -5.47 5.90 13.51
CA PRO A 126 -6.62 6.36 14.29
C PRO A 126 -6.31 7.71 14.97
N GLN A 127 -7.30 8.60 15.01
CA GLN A 127 -7.13 9.92 15.61
C GLN A 127 -6.71 9.82 17.08
N GLY A 128 -5.69 10.57 17.45
CA GLY A 128 -5.15 10.60 18.82
C GLY A 128 -4.33 9.36 19.22
N GLN A 129 -4.00 8.50 18.26
CA GLN A 129 -3.21 7.30 18.51
C GLN A 129 -1.79 7.43 17.91
N THR A 130 -0.86 6.65 18.43
CA THR A 130 0.54 6.57 18.00
C THR A 130 0.87 5.23 17.34
N TYR A 131 -0.08 4.67 16.63
CA TYR A 131 0.07 3.44 15.82
C TYR A 131 -0.75 3.55 14.53
N GLU A 132 -0.40 2.75 13.55
CA GLU A 132 -1.17 2.58 12.32
C GLU A 132 -1.86 1.23 12.26
N VAL A 133 -2.99 1.17 11.57
CA VAL A 133 -3.78 -0.05 11.34
C VAL A 133 -3.65 -0.45 9.88
N TRP A 134 -3.43 -1.74 9.65
CA TRP A 134 -3.48 -2.41 8.35
C TRP A 134 -4.62 -3.43 8.38
N ALA A 135 -5.79 -3.01 7.97
CA ALA A 135 -6.96 -3.87 7.97
C ALA A 135 -7.05 -4.59 6.62
N ALA A 136 -6.71 -5.89 6.62
CA ALA A 136 -6.68 -6.70 5.41
C ALA A 136 -7.91 -7.60 5.29
N LYS A 137 -8.54 -7.59 4.11
CA LYS A 137 -9.59 -8.51 3.70
C LYS A 137 -9.08 -9.33 2.52
N ILE A 138 -8.99 -10.64 2.70
CA ILE A 138 -8.61 -11.59 1.65
C ILE A 138 -9.82 -12.43 1.28
N THR A 139 -10.11 -12.50 -0.02
CA THR A 139 -11.28 -13.24 -0.53
C THR A 139 -10.82 -14.20 -1.63
N ASN A 140 -11.11 -15.47 -1.47
CA ASN A 140 -11.02 -16.43 -2.57
C ASN A 140 -12.30 -16.32 -3.40
N THR A 141 -12.15 -16.05 -4.70
CA THR A 141 -13.26 -15.95 -5.67
C THR A 141 -13.37 -17.19 -6.54
N ASP A 142 -12.62 -18.25 -6.23
CA ASP A 142 -12.77 -19.54 -6.87
C ASP A 142 -14.04 -20.21 -6.33
N SER A 143 -14.93 -20.60 -7.23
CA SER A 143 -16.20 -21.29 -6.92
C SER A 143 -16.07 -22.79 -7.11
#